data_876731683e3bba10ee87af1087e987e3
#
_entry.id   876731683e3bba10ee87af1087e987e3
#
_cell.length_a   1.000
_cell.length_b   1.000
_cell.length_c   1.000
_cell.angle_alpha   90.00
_cell.angle_beta   90.00
_cell.angle_gamma   90.00
#
_symmetry.space_group_name_H-M   'P 1'
#
loop_
_entity.id
_entity.type
_entity.pdbx_description
1 polymer ?
#
loop_
_entity_poly.entity_id
_entity_poly.type
_entity_poly.pdbx_seq_one_letter_code
_entity_poly.pdbx_strand_id
1 'polypeptide(L)'
;VEGSATGRQVRLESAPTSLKVTGWIQHDMMARAFTAAGADLDRAMAEAGKRGFVGSELPIRVAASVRSTMTRTEIFNVLGRLPGNGGPLAKETVVLGAHYDHLGIAKPVDGDSIYNGARDNAAGVGEMLAIAEALNRAELSGKRSIVFAAFGGEEAGLLGSQAMIDRPFMPLQNVAAMLNFDGANLFGRTRDIAANGSDQSSLLGALQAAARLEGLQVTDDSAGMYRGTFFRSDNFPFARAGIPSLSFEPG
;
A
#
# COMPACT_ATOMS: atom_id res chain seq x y z
N VAL A 1 13.01 -4.71 10.01
CA VAL A 1 12.99 -6.03 9.37
C VAL A 1 12.92 -7.15 10.41
N GLU A 2 13.53 -7.03 11.58
CA GLU A 2 13.45 -8.05 12.66
C GLU A 2 12.03 -8.18 13.26
N GLY A 3 11.23 -7.13 13.27
CA GLY A 3 9.89 -7.14 13.87
C GLY A 3 8.87 -7.95 13.09
N SER A 4 8.94 -8.00 11.76
CA SER A 4 7.97 -8.72 10.92
C SER A 4 8.24 -10.22 10.84
N ALA A 5 9.47 -10.65 11.15
CA ALA A 5 9.88 -12.05 11.02
C ALA A 5 9.52 -12.93 12.23
N THR A 6 9.40 -12.33 13.41
CA THR A 6 9.19 -13.05 14.68
C THR A 6 7.96 -12.61 15.46
N GLY A 7 7.25 -11.59 14.95
CA GLY A 7 6.13 -10.96 15.61
C GLY A 7 4.76 -11.56 15.28
N ARG A 8 3.75 -10.87 15.77
CA ARG A 8 2.34 -11.18 15.49
C ARG A 8 2.07 -11.02 14.00
N GLN A 9 1.49 -12.06 13.38
CA GLN A 9 1.04 -12.01 11.99
C GLN A 9 -0.45 -11.67 11.97
N VAL A 10 -0.84 -10.70 11.14
CA VAL A 10 -2.25 -10.32 10.94
C VAL A 10 -2.64 -10.64 9.51
N ARG A 11 -3.85 -11.12 9.31
CA ARG A 11 -4.41 -11.41 7.99
C ARG A 11 -5.92 -11.28 8.01
N LEU A 12 -6.50 -11.04 6.84
CA LEU A 12 -7.95 -11.12 6.69
C LEU A 12 -8.42 -12.55 6.94
N GLU A 13 -9.58 -12.72 7.58
CA GLU A 13 -10.18 -14.03 7.79
C GLU A 13 -10.50 -14.74 6.46
N SER A 14 -10.86 -13.96 5.42
CA SER A 14 -11.14 -14.44 4.07
C SER A 14 -9.90 -14.78 3.24
N ALA A 15 -8.68 -14.44 3.73
CA ALA A 15 -7.47 -14.65 2.95
C ALA A 15 -7.21 -16.15 2.71
N PRO A 16 -7.00 -16.59 1.46
CA PRO A 16 -6.71 -17.98 1.16
C PRO A 16 -5.37 -18.41 1.77
N THR A 17 -5.33 -19.58 2.37
CA THR A 17 -4.10 -20.19 2.87
C THR A 17 -3.61 -21.23 1.86
N SER A 18 -2.69 -20.84 0.98
CA SER A 18 -2.10 -21.76 0.00
C SER A 18 -0.86 -22.50 0.55
N LEU A 19 -0.15 -21.91 1.48
CA LEU A 19 1.06 -22.46 2.06
C LEU A 19 0.82 -22.97 3.49
N LYS A 20 1.29 -24.16 3.78
CA LYS A 20 1.19 -24.75 5.14
C LYS A 20 2.08 -24.03 6.14
N VAL A 21 3.23 -23.56 5.71
CA VAL A 21 4.21 -22.84 6.52
C VAL A 21 4.85 -21.74 5.67
N THR A 22 4.91 -20.56 6.21
CA THR A 22 5.70 -19.43 5.69
C THR A 22 6.53 -18.87 6.81
N GLY A 23 7.72 -18.36 6.52
CA GLY A 23 8.58 -17.77 7.53
C GLY A 23 9.86 -17.22 6.94
N TRP A 24 10.64 -16.60 7.81
CA TRP A 24 11.96 -16.08 7.50
C TRP A 24 13.00 -16.96 8.18
N ILE A 25 14.11 -17.19 7.52
CA ILE A 25 15.26 -17.90 8.05
C ILE A 25 16.45 -16.93 8.03
N GLN A 26 17.20 -16.91 9.12
CA GLN A 26 18.42 -16.09 9.17
C GLN A 26 19.40 -16.55 8.09
N HIS A 27 20.07 -15.57 7.45
CA HIS A 27 21.00 -15.81 6.35
C HIS A 27 22.04 -16.87 6.69
N ASP A 28 22.69 -16.76 7.85
CA ASP A 28 23.76 -17.68 8.27
C ASP A 28 23.27 -19.12 8.46
N MET A 29 22.03 -19.27 8.93
CA MET A 29 21.42 -20.60 9.06
C MET A 29 21.16 -21.22 7.69
N MET A 30 20.65 -20.41 6.75
CA MET A 30 20.40 -20.88 5.38
C MET A 30 21.73 -21.16 4.67
N ALA A 31 22.76 -20.33 4.83
CA ALA A 31 24.09 -20.57 4.26
C ALA A 31 24.68 -21.91 4.72
N ARG A 32 24.55 -22.24 6.02
CA ARG A 32 24.97 -23.55 6.54
C ARG A 32 24.19 -24.70 5.91
N ALA A 33 22.87 -24.53 5.70
CA ALA A 33 22.04 -25.55 5.05
C ALA A 33 22.45 -25.77 3.59
N PHE A 34 22.75 -24.70 2.86
CA PHE A 34 23.27 -24.77 1.49
C PHE A 34 24.63 -25.46 1.42
N THR A 35 25.54 -25.07 2.31
CA THR A 35 26.87 -25.73 2.41
C THR A 35 26.75 -27.21 2.70
N ALA A 36 25.88 -27.61 3.64
CA ALA A 36 25.63 -29.02 3.93
C ALA A 36 25.02 -29.79 2.74
N ALA A 37 24.32 -29.10 1.86
CA ALA A 37 23.78 -29.65 0.61
C ALA A 37 24.79 -29.61 -0.56
N GLY A 38 26.04 -29.18 -0.33
CA GLY A 38 27.04 -29.02 -1.37
C GLY A 38 26.79 -27.81 -2.31
N ALA A 39 26.00 -26.85 -1.87
CA ALA A 39 25.63 -25.64 -2.63
C ALA A 39 26.14 -24.37 -1.92
N ASP A 40 26.03 -23.24 -2.62
CA ASP A 40 26.40 -21.91 -2.15
C ASP A 40 25.19 -20.99 -2.22
N LEU A 41 24.81 -20.41 -1.08
CA LEU A 41 23.63 -19.55 -0.97
C LEU A 41 23.80 -18.23 -1.73
N ASP A 42 24.96 -17.58 -1.58
CA ASP A 42 25.17 -16.25 -2.17
C ASP A 42 25.20 -16.36 -3.70
N ARG A 43 25.81 -17.43 -4.22
CA ARG A 43 25.77 -17.74 -5.64
C ARG A 43 24.32 -18.01 -6.11
N ALA A 44 23.54 -18.78 -5.36
CA ALA A 44 22.15 -19.06 -5.70
C ALA A 44 21.30 -17.78 -5.72
N MET A 45 21.51 -16.88 -4.76
CA MET A 45 20.83 -15.59 -4.70
C MET A 45 21.23 -14.69 -5.89
N ALA A 46 22.51 -14.65 -6.25
CA ALA A 46 22.97 -13.90 -7.42
C ALA A 46 22.39 -14.43 -8.74
N GLU A 47 22.27 -15.75 -8.88
CA GLU A 47 21.63 -16.37 -10.05
C GLU A 47 20.10 -16.10 -10.06
N ALA A 48 19.45 -16.10 -8.89
CA ALA A 48 18.01 -15.84 -8.79
C ALA A 48 17.63 -14.41 -9.24
N GLY A 49 18.55 -13.46 -9.17
CA GLY A 49 18.37 -12.10 -9.70
C GLY A 49 18.38 -12.00 -11.24
N LYS A 50 18.71 -13.06 -11.96
CA LYS A 50 18.82 -13.04 -13.43
C LYS A 50 17.50 -13.43 -14.08
N ARG A 51 17.20 -12.76 -15.20
CA ARG A 51 16.02 -13.11 -16.01
C ARG A 51 16.14 -14.55 -16.53
N GLY A 52 15.06 -15.33 -16.34
CA GLY A 52 15.02 -16.72 -16.77
C GLY A 52 15.59 -17.71 -15.77
N PHE A 53 15.86 -17.27 -14.54
CA PHE A 53 16.29 -18.17 -13.46
C PHE A 53 15.25 -19.27 -13.24
N VAL A 54 15.74 -20.49 -13.13
CA VAL A 54 14.95 -21.67 -12.73
C VAL A 54 15.59 -22.25 -11.47
N GLY A 55 14.79 -22.36 -10.43
CA GLY A 55 15.23 -22.94 -9.15
C GLY A 55 15.64 -24.41 -9.30
N SER A 56 16.58 -24.85 -8.49
CA SER A 56 17.01 -26.25 -8.40
C SER A 56 16.67 -26.83 -7.05
N GLU A 57 16.39 -28.13 -7.02
CA GLU A 57 16.21 -28.85 -5.76
C GLU A 57 17.54 -28.99 -5.00
N LEU A 58 17.45 -28.84 -3.67
CA LEU A 58 18.56 -29.14 -2.78
C LEU A 58 18.30 -30.49 -2.10
N PRO A 59 19.33 -31.32 -1.89
CA PRO A 59 19.19 -32.62 -1.21
C PRO A 59 19.06 -32.46 0.32
N ILE A 60 18.16 -31.58 0.74
CA ILE A 60 17.85 -31.34 2.15
C ILE A 60 16.37 -31.60 2.44
N ARG A 61 16.07 -32.00 3.66
CA ARG A 61 14.69 -32.12 4.17
C ARG A 61 14.51 -31.13 5.32
N VAL A 62 13.39 -30.42 5.30
CA VAL A 62 13.02 -29.50 6.37
C VAL A 62 11.83 -30.11 7.12
N ALA A 63 11.97 -30.22 8.44
CA ALA A 63 10.88 -30.54 9.33
C ALA A 63 10.57 -29.31 10.19
N ALA A 64 9.32 -28.92 10.26
CA ALA A 64 8.87 -27.80 11.06
C ALA A 64 7.66 -28.20 11.89
N SER A 65 7.64 -27.76 13.15
CA SER A 65 6.46 -27.82 14.02
C SER A 65 6.11 -26.40 14.44
N VAL A 66 4.91 -25.97 14.07
CA VAL A 66 4.43 -24.60 14.36
C VAL A 66 3.20 -24.69 15.26
N ARG A 67 3.24 -23.98 16.38
CA ARG A 67 2.09 -23.78 17.26
C ARG A 67 1.71 -22.30 17.23
N SER A 68 0.48 -22.02 16.84
CA SER A 68 -0.05 -20.66 16.76
C SER A 68 -1.26 -20.50 17.66
N THR A 69 -1.37 -19.35 18.31
CA THR A 69 -2.62 -18.92 18.95
C THR A 69 -3.27 -17.89 18.05
N MET A 70 -4.53 -18.12 17.68
CA MET A 70 -5.28 -17.18 16.85
C MET A 70 -6.26 -16.40 17.71
N THR A 71 -6.23 -15.09 17.53
CA THR A 71 -7.22 -14.17 18.11
C THR A 71 -7.89 -13.41 16.99
N ARG A 72 -9.20 -13.19 17.09
CA ARG A 72 -9.93 -12.31 16.18
C ARG A 72 -9.91 -10.89 16.71
N THR A 73 -9.74 -9.95 15.81
CA THR A 73 -9.92 -8.53 16.08
C THR A 73 -10.64 -7.88 14.90
N GLU A 74 -11.39 -6.83 15.15
CA GLU A 74 -12.07 -6.07 14.11
C GLU A 74 -11.30 -4.79 13.86
N ILE A 75 -11.12 -4.46 12.60
CA ILE A 75 -10.63 -3.17 12.12
C ILE A 75 -11.65 -2.63 11.13
N PHE A 76 -11.78 -1.31 11.08
CA PHE A 76 -12.80 -0.64 10.29
C PHE A 76 -12.16 0.25 9.25
N ASN A 77 -12.76 0.31 8.06
CA ASN A 77 -12.57 1.43 7.16
C ASN A 77 -13.66 2.46 7.45
N VAL A 78 -13.30 3.74 7.40
CA VAL A 78 -14.26 4.84 7.52
C VAL A 78 -14.46 5.46 6.14
N LEU A 79 -15.70 5.50 5.68
CA LEU A 79 -16.02 5.98 4.33
C LEU A 79 -16.93 7.19 4.40
N GLY A 80 -16.55 8.26 3.68
CA GLY A 80 -17.37 9.43 3.42
C GLY A 80 -17.66 9.56 1.93
N ARG A 81 -18.86 9.98 1.52
CA ARG A 81 -19.21 10.13 0.10
C ARG A 81 -19.70 11.55 -0.20
N LEU A 82 -19.10 12.14 -1.22
CA LEU A 82 -19.59 13.35 -1.87
C LEU A 82 -20.28 12.93 -3.19
N PRO A 83 -21.60 13.08 -3.33
CA PRO A 83 -22.29 12.70 -4.56
C PRO A 83 -21.86 13.53 -5.76
N GLY A 84 -21.71 12.90 -6.92
CA GLY A 84 -21.50 13.60 -8.18
C GLY A 84 -22.81 14.16 -8.75
N ASN A 85 -22.71 15.15 -9.61
CA ASN A 85 -23.84 15.83 -10.27
C ASN A 85 -23.87 15.63 -11.79
N GLY A 86 -23.00 14.82 -12.36
CA GLY A 86 -22.79 14.64 -13.80
C GLY A 86 -23.73 13.65 -14.49
N GLY A 87 -24.96 13.49 -14.02
CA GLY A 87 -25.91 12.56 -14.65
C GLY A 87 -25.40 11.11 -14.62
N PRO A 88 -25.22 10.43 -15.77
CA PRO A 88 -24.70 9.06 -15.79
C PRO A 88 -23.36 8.86 -15.10
N LEU A 89 -22.46 9.86 -15.18
CA LEU A 89 -21.15 9.82 -14.55
C LEU A 89 -21.22 9.89 -13.02
N ALA A 90 -22.30 10.36 -12.42
CA ALA A 90 -22.51 10.36 -10.97
C ALA A 90 -22.55 8.93 -10.37
N LYS A 91 -22.76 7.90 -11.20
CA LYS A 91 -22.67 6.50 -10.79
C LYS A 91 -21.24 5.99 -10.68
N GLU A 92 -20.30 6.66 -11.35
CA GLU A 92 -18.89 6.37 -11.25
C GLU A 92 -18.30 7.09 -10.03
N THR A 93 -17.22 6.54 -9.49
CA THR A 93 -16.60 7.03 -8.26
C THR A 93 -15.10 7.15 -8.42
N VAL A 94 -14.55 8.24 -7.91
CA VAL A 94 -13.13 8.35 -7.61
C VAL A 94 -12.96 8.10 -6.11
N VAL A 95 -12.08 7.21 -5.74
CA VAL A 95 -11.73 6.94 -4.34
C VAL A 95 -10.48 7.76 -3.99
N LEU A 96 -10.55 8.52 -2.91
CA LEU A 96 -9.42 9.14 -2.26
C LEU A 96 -9.17 8.38 -0.97
N GLY A 97 -7.98 7.84 -0.80
CA GLY A 97 -7.67 6.97 0.32
C GLY A 97 -6.42 7.39 1.09
N ALA A 98 -6.44 7.13 2.38
CA ALA A 98 -5.28 7.22 3.27
C ALA A 98 -5.48 6.23 4.42
N HIS A 99 -4.42 5.56 4.88
CA HIS A 99 -4.56 4.74 6.07
C HIS A 99 -4.45 5.58 7.35
N TYR A 100 -5.11 5.13 8.41
CA TYR A 100 -5.14 5.84 9.68
C TYR A 100 -4.49 5.06 10.84
N ASP A 101 -4.08 3.83 10.59
CA ASP A 101 -3.30 3.03 11.53
C ASP A 101 -1.80 3.32 11.39
N HIS A 102 -1.04 2.94 12.43
CA HIS A 102 0.42 2.90 12.42
C HIS A 102 0.87 1.76 13.32
N LEU A 103 2.18 1.65 13.56
CA LEU A 103 2.80 0.53 14.31
C LEU A 103 2.32 0.42 15.76
N GLY A 104 1.73 1.49 16.32
CA GLY A 104 1.19 1.50 17.68
C GLY A 104 2.29 1.44 18.75
N ILE A 105 2.23 0.47 19.65
CA ILE A 105 3.21 0.28 20.72
C ILE A 105 4.15 -0.85 20.35
N ALA A 106 5.44 -0.57 20.27
CA ALA A 106 6.47 -1.53 19.92
C ALA A 106 7.74 -1.35 20.77
N LYS A 107 8.88 -1.90 20.32
CA LYS A 107 10.17 -1.76 21.03
C LYS A 107 10.51 -0.27 21.17
N PRO A 108 10.85 0.20 22.38
CA PRO A 108 11.17 1.60 22.59
C PRO A 108 12.36 2.07 21.75
N VAL A 109 12.25 3.29 21.21
CA VAL A 109 13.34 4.06 20.62
C VAL A 109 13.56 5.27 21.52
N ASP A 110 14.76 5.44 22.05
CA ASP A 110 15.12 6.51 23.00
C ASP A 110 14.18 6.62 24.22
N GLY A 111 13.65 5.49 24.67
CA GLY A 111 12.74 5.40 25.81
C GLY A 111 11.25 5.56 25.47
N ASP A 112 10.90 5.95 24.25
CA ASP A 112 9.52 6.03 23.78
C ASP A 112 9.13 4.74 23.03
N SER A 113 8.05 4.11 23.47
CA SER A 113 7.48 2.91 22.87
C SER A 113 6.29 3.19 21.95
N ILE A 114 5.85 4.43 21.86
CA ILE A 114 4.70 4.84 21.04
C ILE A 114 5.18 5.34 19.68
N TYR A 115 4.79 4.66 18.64
CA TYR A 115 5.03 5.06 17.26
C TYR A 115 3.87 5.96 16.82
N ASN A 116 4.11 7.27 16.81
CA ASN A 116 3.03 8.28 16.74
C ASN A 116 2.37 8.39 15.36
N GLY A 117 3.03 7.97 14.27
CA GLY A 117 2.43 7.94 12.94
C GLY A 117 2.07 9.32 12.37
N ALA A 118 2.86 10.38 12.69
CA ALA A 118 2.51 11.73 12.27
C ALA A 118 2.63 11.91 10.74
N ARG A 119 3.77 11.50 10.17
CA ARG A 119 4.00 11.53 8.73
C ARG A 119 3.33 10.34 8.04
N ASP A 120 3.45 9.20 8.65
CA ASP A 120 2.94 7.90 8.22
C ASP A 120 1.92 7.38 9.25
N ASN A 121 0.57 7.64 9.10
CA ASN A 121 0.04 8.40 7.97
C ASN A 121 -1.05 9.40 8.42
N ALA A 122 -0.90 10.03 9.59
CA ALA A 122 -1.82 11.10 9.99
C ALA A 122 -1.80 12.29 8.99
N ALA A 123 -0.65 12.52 8.34
CA ALA A 123 -0.49 13.57 7.34
C ALA A 123 -1.36 13.29 6.09
N GLY A 124 -1.33 12.09 5.53
CA GLY A 124 -2.17 11.72 4.38
C GLY A 124 -3.66 11.77 4.71
N VAL A 125 -4.05 11.34 5.92
CA VAL A 125 -5.43 11.53 6.41
C VAL A 125 -5.79 13.01 6.48
N GLY A 126 -4.87 13.86 6.96
CA GLY A 126 -5.05 15.31 7.01
C GLY A 126 -5.24 15.92 5.62
N GLU A 127 -4.45 15.52 4.64
CA GLU A 127 -4.59 15.94 3.24
C GLU A 127 -5.94 15.54 2.67
N MET A 128 -6.34 14.29 2.83
CA MET A 128 -7.64 13.79 2.39
C MET A 128 -8.79 14.58 3.01
N LEU A 129 -8.73 14.89 4.30
CA LEU A 129 -9.75 15.68 5.00
C LEU A 129 -9.76 17.14 4.53
N ALA A 130 -8.60 17.74 4.26
CA ALA A 130 -8.50 19.10 3.74
C ALA A 130 -9.13 19.20 2.34
N ILE A 131 -8.94 18.20 1.49
CA ILE A 131 -9.60 18.10 0.18
C ILE A 131 -11.11 18.00 0.36
N ALA A 132 -11.58 17.15 1.28
CA ALA A 132 -13.01 17.01 1.56
C ALA A 132 -13.64 18.34 2.01
N GLU A 133 -12.97 19.04 2.91
CA GLU A 133 -13.41 20.35 3.41
C GLU A 133 -13.43 21.39 2.30
N ALA A 134 -12.39 21.46 1.47
CA ALA A 134 -12.30 22.42 0.36
C ALA A 134 -13.42 22.21 -0.65
N LEU A 135 -13.70 20.97 -1.05
CA LEU A 135 -14.78 20.61 -1.96
C LEU A 135 -16.15 20.97 -1.39
N ASN A 136 -16.36 20.71 -0.09
CA ASN A 136 -17.63 21.01 0.59
C ASN A 136 -17.85 22.52 0.71
N ARG A 137 -16.82 23.29 1.10
CA ARG A 137 -16.92 24.76 1.23
C ARG A 137 -17.16 25.46 -0.09
N ALA A 138 -16.55 24.96 -1.16
CA ALA A 138 -16.71 25.52 -2.50
C ALA A 138 -18.00 25.04 -3.19
N GLU A 139 -18.81 24.23 -2.51
CA GLU A 139 -20.00 23.56 -3.10
C GLU A 139 -19.67 22.85 -4.40
N LEU A 140 -18.43 22.38 -4.55
CA LEU A 140 -17.94 21.69 -5.73
C LEU A 140 -18.34 20.22 -5.65
N SER A 141 -19.29 19.84 -6.45
CA SER A 141 -19.50 18.44 -6.79
C SER A 141 -18.93 18.16 -8.18
N GLY A 142 -18.04 17.18 -8.27
CA GLY A 142 -17.54 16.71 -9.56
C GLY A 142 -18.64 16.04 -10.37
N LYS A 143 -18.38 15.73 -11.62
CA LYS A 143 -19.30 14.91 -12.42
C LYS A 143 -19.44 13.52 -11.82
N ARG A 144 -18.33 12.94 -11.34
CA ARG A 144 -18.29 11.65 -10.62
C ARG A 144 -18.46 11.86 -9.14
N SER A 145 -18.99 10.85 -8.47
CA SER A 145 -18.96 10.80 -7.01
C SER A 145 -17.52 10.68 -6.50
N ILE A 146 -17.26 11.19 -5.31
CA ILE A 146 -15.99 11.03 -4.62
C ILE A 146 -16.26 10.25 -3.34
N VAL A 147 -15.43 9.25 -3.07
CA VAL A 147 -15.41 8.53 -1.80
C VAL A 147 -14.09 8.78 -1.12
N PHE A 148 -14.14 9.30 0.08
CA PHE A 148 -13.03 9.45 0.99
C PHE A 148 -12.97 8.19 1.85
N ALA A 149 -11.85 7.47 1.83
CA ALA A 149 -11.68 6.20 2.49
C ALA A 149 -10.48 6.24 3.45
N ALA A 150 -10.74 6.27 4.75
CA ALA A 150 -9.69 6.04 5.73
C ALA A 150 -9.58 4.53 5.98
N PHE A 151 -8.45 3.95 5.60
CA PHE A 151 -8.20 2.51 5.69
C PHE A 151 -7.58 2.15 7.04
N GLY A 152 -7.94 0.99 7.57
CA GLY A 152 -7.31 0.41 8.75
C GLY A 152 -6.52 -0.83 8.39
N GLY A 153 -5.37 -1.05 9.05
CA GLY A 153 -4.54 -2.24 8.88
C GLY A 153 -3.67 -2.21 7.62
N GLU A 154 -3.27 -1.05 7.17
CA GLU A 154 -2.28 -0.88 6.10
C GLU A 154 -0.96 -1.51 6.50
N GLU A 155 -0.45 -1.15 7.67
CA GLU A 155 0.81 -1.62 8.28
C GLU A 155 0.85 -3.14 8.53
N ALA A 156 -0.31 -3.76 8.58
CA ALA A 156 -0.45 -5.19 8.71
C ALA A 156 -0.56 -5.92 7.35
N GLY A 157 -0.40 -5.22 6.24
CA GLY A 157 -0.41 -5.72 4.87
C GLY A 157 -1.64 -5.35 4.07
N LEU A 158 -1.98 -4.06 4.01
CA LEU A 158 -3.02 -3.48 3.16
C LEU A 158 -4.42 -4.08 3.44
N LEU A 159 -4.69 -4.41 4.71
CA LEU A 159 -5.88 -5.22 5.04
C LEU A 159 -7.18 -4.49 4.75
N GLY A 160 -7.24 -3.18 5.03
CA GLY A 160 -8.43 -2.37 4.82
C GLY A 160 -8.78 -2.19 3.35
N SER A 161 -7.82 -1.79 2.54
CA SER A 161 -7.99 -1.64 1.09
C SER A 161 -8.27 -2.98 0.41
N GLN A 162 -7.60 -4.06 0.82
CA GLN A 162 -7.90 -5.40 0.33
C GLN A 162 -9.33 -5.84 0.70
N ALA A 163 -9.77 -5.59 1.93
CA ALA A 163 -11.13 -5.91 2.36
C ALA A 163 -12.20 -5.13 1.56
N MET A 164 -11.87 -3.90 1.15
CA MET A 164 -12.75 -3.10 0.29
C MET A 164 -12.86 -3.67 -1.14
N ILE A 165 -11.82 -4.31 -1.64
CA ILE A 165 -11.84 -5.04 -2.92
C ILE A 165 -12.59 -6.37 -2.79
N ASP A 166 -12.35 -7.13 -1.73
CA ASP A 166 -12.96 -8.44 -1.52
C ASP A 166 -14.48 -8.36 -1.22
N ARG A 167 -14.90 -7.29 -0.58
CA ARG A 167 -16.30 -7.00 -0.19
C ARG A 167 -16.65 -5.55 -0.50
N PRO A 168 -16.76 -5.21 -1.79
CA PRO A 168 -16.94 -3.82 -2.19
C PRO A 168 -18.33 -3.30 -1.80
N PHE A 169 -18.38 -2.05 -1.32
CA PHE A 169 -19.64 -1.35 -1.02
C PHE A 169 -20.35 -0.83 -2.27
N MET A 170 -19.68 -0.89 -3.44
CA MET A 170 -20.22 -0.58 -4.76
C MET A 170 -19.59 -1.52 -5.81
N PRO A 171 -20.20 -1.72 -6.97
CA PRO A 171 -19.58 -2.49 -8.05
C PRO A 171 -18.23 -1.91 -8.44
N LEU A 172 -17.17 -2.73 -8.45
CA LEU A 172 -15.79 -2.28 -8.73
C LEU A 172 -15.65 -1.64 -10.12
N GLN A 173 -16.45 -2.07 -11.11
CA GLN A 173 -16.48 -1.43 -12.44
C GLN A 173 -16.96 0.03 -12.41
N ASN A 174 -17.56 0.48 -11.33
CA ASN A 174 -17.97 1.87 -11.14
C ASN A 174 -16.87 2.71 -10.47
N VAL A 175 -15.77 2.10 -10.04
CA VAL A 175 -14.61 2.81 -9.51
C VAL A 175 -13.72 3.23 -10.67
N ALA A 176 -13.72 4.52 -10.99
CA ALA A 176 -13.00 5.08 -12.12
C ALA A 176 -11.50 5.27 -11.84
N ALA A 177 -11.16 5.56 -10.59
CA ALA A 177 -9.78 5.74 -10.14
C ALA A 177 -9.68 5.63 -8.60
N MET A 178 -8.47 5.30 -8.13
CA MET A 178 -8.07 5.39 -6.73
C MET A 178 -6.85 6.31 -6.61
N LEU A 179 -6.92 7.30 -5.74
CA LEU A 179 -5.85 8.24 -5.42
C LEU A 179 -5.46 8.04 -3.96
N ASN A 180 -4.25 7.58 -3.71
CA ASN A 180 -3.74 7.25 -2.39
C ASN A 180 -2.81 8.34 -1.86
N PHE A 181 -3.03 8.73 -0.61
CA PHE A 181 -2.23 9.71 0.13
C PHE A 181 -1.52 8.96 1.25
N ASP A 182 -0.23 8.68 1.04
CA ASP A 182 0.57 7.92 2.00
C ASP A 182 1.86 8.69 2.29
N GLY A 183 1.79 9.49 3.34
CA GLY A 183 2.75 10.52 3.67
C GLY A 183 2.38 11.89 3.07
N ALA A 184 3.01 12.93 3.56
CA ALA A 184 2.84 14.29 3.08
C ALA A 184 4.16 15.02 2.96
N ASN A 185 4.21 16.03 2.10
CA ASN A 185 5.33 16.95 2.08
C ASN A 185 5.24 17.91 3.28
N LEU A 186 6.15 17.74 4.24
CA LEU A 186 6.24 18.55 5.45
C LEU A 186 7.27 19.68 5.34
N PHE A 187 7.95 19.81 4.19
CA PHE A 187 9.10 20.73 4.03
C PHE A 187 8.74 22.00 3.28
N GLY A 188 7.46 22.25 3.02
CA GLY A 188 6.97 23.45 2.34
C GLY A 188 6.64 23.19 0.86
N ARG A 189 6.47 24.30 0.09
CA ARG A 189 6.07 24.18 -1.31
C ARG A 189 7.19 23.58 -2.17
N THR A 190 6.87 22.54 -2.91
CA THR A 190 7.75 21.96 -3.94
C THR A 190 7.49 22.60 -5.30
N ARG A 191 8.33 22.28 -6.26
CA ARG A 191 8.17 22.65 -7.68
C ARG A 191 7.73 21.50 -8.55
N ASP A 192 7.60 20.34 -7.96
CA ASP A 192 7.27 19.09 -8.62
C ASP A 192 6.31 18.24 -7.79
N ILE A 193 5.74 17.27 -8.45
CA ILE A 193 4.89 16.25 -7.88
C ILE A 193 5.24 14.91 -8.51
N ALA A 194 5.39 13.89 -7.69
CA ALA A 194 5.55 12.51 -8.12
C ALA A 194 4.32 11.69 -7.69
N ALA A 195 3.92 10.75 -8.53
CA ALA A 195 2.88 9.80 -8.19
C ALA A 195 3.19 8.43 -8.79
N ASN A 196 3.39 7.45 -7.92
CA ASN A 196 3.62 6.08 -8.32
C ASN A 196 2.40 5.50 -9.04
N GLY A 197 2.63 4.79 -10.16
CA GLY A 197 1.59 4.20 -11.01
C GLY A 197 0.98 5.17 -12.04
N SER A 198 1.48 6.41 -12.13
CA SER A 198 0.97 7.38 -13.08
C SER A 198 1.14 6.95 -14.54
N ASP A 199 2.26 6.30 -14.86
CA ASP A 199 2.62 5.79 -16.19
C ASP A 199 1.84 4.53 -16.61
N GLN A 200 1.13 3.90 -15.67
CA GLN A 200 0.40 2.65 -15.92
C GLN A 200 -1.03 2.86 -16.41
N SER A 201 -1.50 4.10 -16.49
CA SER A 201 -2.86 4.42 -16.88
C SER A 201 -3.02 5.81 -17.48
N SER A 202 -4.25 6.15 -17.92
CA SER A 202 -4.59 7.50 -18.40
C SER A 202 -4.54 8.59 -17.29
N LEU A 203 -4.31 8.22 -16.03
CA LEU A 203 -4.20 9.16 -14.92
C LEU A 203 -2.97 10.07 -15.05
N LEU A 204 -1.91 9.66 -15.75
CA LEU A 204 -0.77 10.52 -16.05
C LEU A 204 -1.19 11.82 -16.73
N GLY A 205 -2.06 11.73 -17.74
CA GLY A 205 -2.56 12.94 -18.43
C GLY A 205 -3.34 13.86 -17.51
N ALA A 206 -4.14 13.32 -16.60
CA ALA A 206 -4.88 14.08 -15.59
C ALA A 206 -3.92 14.75 -14.58
N LEU A 207 -2.93 14.00 -14.09
CA LEU A 207 -1.90 14.50 -13.19
C LEU A 207 -1.11 15.66 -13.82
N GLN A 208 -0.65 15.49 -15.07
CA GLN A 208 0.06 16.52 -15.82
C GLN A 208 -0.79 17.77 -16.04
N ALA A 209 -2.09 17.61 -16.31
CA ALA A 209 -3.00 18.74 -16.47
C ALA A 209 -3.17 19.51 -15.14
N ALA A 210 -3.37 18.81 -14.03
CA ALA A 210 -3.48 19.42 -12.71
C ALA A 210 -2.17 20.11 -12.29
N ALA A 211 -1.03 19.44 -12.47
CA ALA A 211 0.28 20.01 -12.15
C ALA A 211 0.55 21.33 -12.89
N ARG A 212 0.21 21.39 -14.18
CA ARG A 212 0.34 22.64 -14.97
C ARG A 212 -0.49 23.80 -14.42
N LEU A 213 -1.68 23.54 -13.89
CA LEU A 213 -2.53 24.58 -13.29
C LEU A 213 -1.88 25.17 -12.03
N GLU A 214 -1.16 24.36 -11.29
CA GLU A 214 -0.46 24.77 -10.06
C GLU A 214 0.99 25.22 -10.29
N GLY A 215 1.46 25.22 -11.54
CA GLY A 215 2.84 25.57 -11.88
C GLY A 215 3.85 24.51 -11.44
N LEU A 216 3.42 23.27 -11.26
CA LEU A 216 4.25 22.15 -10.88
C LEU A 216 4.70 21.34 -12.10
N GLN A 217 5.82 20.64 -11.96
CA GLN A 217 6.30 19.65 -12.91
C GLN A 217 5.94 18.25 -12.39
N VAL A 218 5.55 17.35 -13.29
CA VAL A 218 5.42 15.93 -12.95
C VAL A 218 6.79 15.29 -13.14
N THR A 219 7.30 14.69 -12.10
CA THR A 219 8.58 13.98 -12.07
C THR A 219 8.36 12.48 -11.83
N ASP A 220 9.32 11.67 -12.28
CA ASP A 220 9.31 10.24 -12.04
C ASP A 220 9.91 9.95 -10.66
N ASP A 221 9.23 9.15 -9.86
CA ASP A 221 9.83 8.58 -8.65
C ASP A 221 10.66 7.32 -9.01
N SER A 222 11.83 7.54 -9.62
CA SER A 222 12.73 6.43 -9.98
C SER A 222 13.25 5.67 -8.77
N ALA A 223 13.42 6.34 -7.62
CA ALA A 223 13.84 5.70 -6.38
C ALA A 223 12.73 4.82 -5.79
N GLY A 224 11.51 5.30 -5.82
CA GLY A 224 10.32 4.53 -5.40
C GLY A 224 10.06 3.34 -6.30
N MET A 225 10.17 3.50 -7.62
CA MET A 225 10.08 2.38 -8.57
C MET A 225 11.07 1.27 -8.23
N TYR A 226 12.32 1.61 -7.96
CA TYR A 226 13.34 0.62 -7.58
C TYR A 226 13.03 -0.06 -6.24
N ARG A 227 12.45 0.66 -5.28
CA ARG A 227 12.02 0.14 -3.96
C ARG A 227 10.69 -0.60 -4.01
N GLY A 228 9.96 -0.52 -5.12
CA GLY A 228 8.64 -1.12 -5.29
C GLY A 228 7.57 -0.46 -4.42
N THR A 229 7.65 0.85 -4.16
CA THR A 229 6.71 1.60 -3.30
C THR A 229 5.27 1.48 -3.79
N PHE A 230 5.04 1.45 -5.10
CA PHE A 230 3.71 1.24 -5.69
C PHE A 230 2.99 0.00 -5.14
N PHE A 231 3.73 -1.06 -4.81
CA PHE A 231 3.18 -2.35 -4.34
C PHE A 231 2.98 -2.41 -2.83
N ARG A 232 3.29 -1.34 -2.11
CA ARG A 232 3.40 -1.33 -0.65
C ARG A 232 2.43 -0.40 0.05
N SER A 233 1.47 0.17 -0.68
CA SER A 233 0.46 1.03 -0.12
C SER A 233 -0.95 0.71 -0.67
N ASP A 234 -1.97 1.33 -0.11
CA ASP A 234 -3.40 1.02 -0.30
C ASP A 234 -3.91 1.18 -1.75
N ASN A 235 -3.15 1.82 -2.63
CA ASN A 235 -3.42 1.85 -4.07
C ASN A 235 -3.30 0.46 -4.71
N PHE A 236 -2.45 -0.41 -4.19
CA PHE A 236 -2.09 -1.66 -4.85
C PHE A 236 -3.23 -2.67 -4.95
N PRO A 237 -4.06 -2.96 -3.94
CA PRO A 237 -5.23 -3.81 -4.09
C PRO A 237 -6.18 -3.36 -5.20
N PHE A 238 -6.38 -2.05 -5.36
CA PHE A 238 -7.19 -1.46 -6.43
C PHE A 238 -6.55 -1.67 -7.80
N ALA A 239 -5.26 -1.37 -7.94
CA ALA A 239 -4.51 -1.60 -9.17
C ALA A 239 -4.56 -3.08 -9.61
N ARG A 240 -4.40 -4.00 -8.65
CA ARG A 240 -4.50 -5.45 -8.89
C ARG A 240 -5.91 -5.87 -9.34
N ALA A 241 -6.94 -5.15 -8.92
CA ALA A 241 -8.31 -5.35 -9.37
C ALA A 241 -8.61 -4.68 -10.73
N GLY A 242 -7.61 -4.07 -11.38
CA GLY A 242 -7.74 -3.41 -12.68
C GLY A 242 -8.25 -1.98 -12.61
N ILE A 243 -8.24 -1.35 -11.44
CA ILE A 243 -8.66 0.04 -11.24
C ILE A 243 -7.41 0.94 -11.37
N PRO A 244 -7.44 1.96 -12.26
CA PRO A 244 -6.37 2.95 -12.34
C PRO A 244 -6.09 3.57 -10.97
N SER A 245 -4.83 3.50 -10.52
CA SER A 245 -4.48 3.89 -9.16
C SER A 245 -3.18 4.68 -9.12
N LEU A 246 -3.14 5.74 -8.32
CA LEU A 246 -1.96 6.52 -8.02
C LEU A 246 -1.66 6.47 -6.52
N SER A 247 -0.38 6.48 -6.15
CA SER A 247 0.06 6.82 -4.82
C SER A 247 0.93 8.06 -4.88
N PHE A 248 0.51 9.11 -4.20
CA PHE A 248 1.27 10.35 -4.12
C PHE A 248 2.40 10.20 -3.12
N GLU A 249 3.58 10.62 -3.54
CA GLU A 249 4.76 10.67 -2.70
C GLU A 249 5.08 12.13 -2.36
N PRO A 250 5.56 12.41 -1.16
CA PRO A 250 6.06 13.74 -0.84
C PRO A 250 7.25 14.07 -1.73
N GLY A 251 7.17 15.20 -2.42
CA GLY A 251 8.24 15.74 -3.30
C GLY A 251 9.49 16.20 -2.52
#